data_8c29e21da4be29f33c5c13daae4a412e
#
_entry.id   8c29e21da4be29f33c5c13daae4a412e
#
_cell.length_a   1.000
_cell.length_b   1.000
_cell.length_c   1.000
_cell.angle_alpha   90.00
_cell.angle_beta   90.00
_cell.angle_gamma   90.00
#
_symmetry.space_group_name_H-M   'P 1'
#
loop_
_entity.id
_entity.type
_entity.pdbx_description
1 polymer ?
#
loop_
_entity_poly.entity_id
_entity_poly.type
_entity_poly.pdbx_seq_one_letter_code
_entity_poly.pdbx_strand_id
1 'polypeptide(L)'
;MTQDEYSLKQRQNYFFALKVVLCIVPVMVLFFVIGRADLARPACIALGAAAVAVRQKWEYHHRRWFWFVVAGVALMHLPILIYFVFPNRWIPAVLLMPLALADYVVMLVAIRIAANLFEPQEADD
;
A
#
# COMPACT_ATOMS: atom_id res chain seq x y z
N MET A 1 25.87 -14.68 6.11
CA MET A 1 24.98 -14.69 4.95
C MET A 1 25.76 -15.19 3.76
N THR A 2 25.39 -16.35 3.25
CA THR A 2 26.08 -16.95 2.09
C THR A 2 25.65 -16.21 0.80
N GLN A 3 26.47 -16.30 -0.26
CA GLN A 3 26.13 -15.69 -1.55
C GLN A 3 24.82 -16.23 -2.12
N ASP A 4 24.49 -17.48 -1.84
CA ASP A 4 23.25 -18.11 -2.28
C ASP A 4 22.02 -17.53 -1.58
N GLU A 5 22.10 -17.25 -0.29
CA GLU A 5 21.02 -16.61 0.47
C GLU A 5 20.77 -15.17 -0.03
N TYR A 6 21.84 -14.45 -0.36
CA TYR A 6 21.72 -13.10 -0.92
C TYR A 6 21.03 -13.12 -2.29
N SER A 7 21.39 -14.06 -3.15
CA SER A 7 20.79 -14.20 -4.48
C SER A 7 19.31 -14.58 -4.43
N LEU A 8 18.92 -15.45 -3.51
CA LEU A 8 17.52 -15.84 -3.27
C LEU A 8 16.69 -14.66 -2.77
N LYS A 9 17.22 -13.89 -1.82
CA LYS A 9 16.56 -12.71 -1.27
C LYS A 9 16.38 -11.62 -2.34
N GLN A 10 17.37 -11.45 -3.19
CA GLN A 10 17.31 -10.53 -4.31
C GLN A 10 16.25 -10.95 -5.33
N ARG A 11 16.16 -12.23 -5.68
CA ARG A 11 15.12 -12.77 -6.56
C ARG A 11 13.70 -12.54 -6.00
N GLN A 12 13.51 -12.80 -4.72
CA GLN A 12 12.22 -12.57 -4.06
C GLN A 12 11.82 -11.09 -4.12
N ASN A 13 12.78 -10.18 -3.97
CA ASN A 13 12.54 -8.74 -4.08
C ASN A 13 12.13 -8.34 -5.51
N TYR A 14 12.77 -8.91 -6.53
CA TYR A 14 12.41 -8.67 -7.93
C TYR A 14 11.01 -9.19 -8.25
N PHE A 15 10.65 -10.39 -7.83
CA PHE A 15 9.31 -10.94 -8.04
C PHE A 15 8.22 -10.11 -7.35
N PHE A 16 8.50 -9.61 -6.16
CA PHE A 16 7.58 -8.73 -5.46
C PHE A 16 7.41 -7.39 -6.19
N ALA A 17 8.50 -6.76 -6.57
CA ALA A 17 8.48 -5.51 -7.34
C ALA A 17 7.73 -5.68 -8.66
N LEU A 18 7.93 -6.79 -9.36
CA LEU A 18 7.22 -7.10 -10.60
C LEU A 18 5.70 -7.24 -10.38
N LYS A 19 5.27 -7.91 -9.30
CA LYS A 19 3.85 -8.03 -8.94
C LYS A 19 3.23 -6.67 -8.63
N VAL A 20 3.94 -5.81 -7.91
CA VAL A 20 3.48 -4.46 -7.59
C VAL A 20 3.33 -3.63 -8.86
N VAL A 21 4.32 -3.65 -9.76
CA VAL A 21 4.24 -2.96 -11.06
C VAL A 21 3.08 -3.48 -11.89
N LEU A 22 2.88 -4.80 -11.94
CA LEU A 22 1.77 -5.42 -12.67
C LEU A 22 0.40 -5.00 -12.13
N CYS A 23 0.28 -4.75 -10.83
CA CYS A 23 -0.95 -4.21 -10.22
C CYS A 23 -1.14 -2.71 -10.47
N ILE A 24 -0.05 -1.95 -10.52
CA ILE A 24 -0.10 -0.49 -10.74
C ILE A 24 -0.45 -0.14 -12.18
N VAL A 25 0.08 -0.87 -13.16
CA VAL A 25 -0.13 -0.61 -14.59
C VAL A 25 -1.61 -0.57 -14.97
N PRO A 26 -2.48 -1.54 -14.62
CA PRO A 26 -3.90 -1.48 -14.94
C PRO A 26 -4.60 -0.26 -14.33
N VAL A 27 -4.22 0.13 -13.13
CA VAL A 27 -4.77 1.31 -12.45
C VAL A 27 -4.37 2.59 -13.19
N MET A 28 -3.11 2.70 -13.61
CA MET A 28 -2.66 3.83 -14.43
C MET A 28 -3.42 3.90 -15.75
N VAL A 29 -3.54 2.78 -16.46
CA VAL A 29 -4.27 2.70 -17.73
C VAL A 29 -5.73 3.11 -17.53
N LEU A 30 -6.38 2.65 -16.46
CA LEU A 30 -7.75 3.02 -16.13
C LEU A 30 -7.91 4.54 -15.97
N PHE A 31 -7.03 5.19 -15.21
CA PHE A 31 -7.07 6.65 -15.03
C PHE A 31 -6.78 7.40 -16.33
N PHE A 32 -5.92 6.87 -17.18
CA PHE A 32 -5.65 7.44 -18.50
C PHE A 32 -6.89 7.34 -19.42
N VAL A 33 -7.56 6.19 -19.44
CA VAL A 33 -8.77 5.96 -20.27
C VAL A 33 -9.93 6.85 -19.80
N ILE A 34 -10.07 7.07 -18.49
CA ILE A 34 -11.10 7.95 -17.92
C ILE A 34 -10.76 9.44 -18.17
N GLY A 35 -9.57 9.75 -18.68
CA GLY A 35 -9.13 11.13 -18.91
C GLY A 35 -8.70 11.88 -17.64
N ARG A 36 -8.40 11.13 -16.58
CA ARG A 36 -8.02 11.64 -15.27
C ARG A 36 -6.57 11.28 -14.90
N ALA A 37 -5.65 11.55 -15.82
CA ALA A 37 -4.22 11.31 -15.62
C ALA A 37 -3.62 12.04 -14.40
N ASP A 38 -4.24 13.12 -13.95
CA ASP A 38 -3.91 13.88 -12.76
C ASP A 38 -4.01 13.03 -11.47
N LEU A 39 -4.97 12.11 -11.41
CA LEU A 39 -5.17 11.20 -10.28
C LEU A 39 -4.26 9.97 -10.31
N ALA A 40 -3.66 9.66 -11.44
CA ALA A 40 -2.81 8.48 -11.60
C ALA A 40 -1.58 8.53 -10.68
N ARG A 41 -0.92 9.68 -10.57
CA ARG A 41 0.28 9.84 -9.72
C ARG A 41 0.02 9.58 -8.25
N PRO A 42 -0.93 10.28 -7.58
CA PRO A 42 -1.20 10.02 -6.17
C PRO A 42 -1.74 8.61 -5.93
N ALA A 43 -2.54 8.06 -6.85
CA ALA A 43 -3.02 6.69 -6.75
C ALA A 43 -1.87 5.67 -6.79
N CYS A 44 -0.88 5.83 -7.67
CA CYS A 44 0.29 4.96 -7.73
C CYS A 44 1.13 5.04 -6.45
N ILE A 45 1.29 6.23 -5.87
CA ILE A 45 2.04 6.42 -4.63
C ILE A 45 1.32 5.73 -3.46
N ALA A 46 0.00 5.91 -3.35
CA ALA A 46 -0.81 5.25 -2.32
C ALA A 46 -0.77 3.72 -2.45
N LEU A 47 -0.89 3.19 -3.67
CA LEU A 47 -0.77 1.75 -3.93
C LEU A 47 0.62 1.22 -3.61
N GLY A 48 1.67 1.97 -3.93
CA GLY A 48 3.05 1.64 -3.59
C GLY A 48 3.25 1.57 -2.07
N ALA A 49 2.76 2.56 -1.32
CA ALA A 49 2.81 2.59 0.13
C ALA A 49 2.05 1.41 0.75
N ALA A 50 0.84 1.12 0.25
CA ALA A 50 0.05 -0.03 0.67
C ALA A 50 0.76 -1.36 0.40
N ALA A 51 1.38 -1.50 -0.77
CA ALA A 51 2.13 -2.70 -1.13
C ALA A 51 3.33 -2.95 -0.20
N VAL A 52 4.05 -1.88 0.17
CA VAL A 52 5.17 -1.97 1.13
C VAL A 52 4.66 -2.36 2.52
N ALA A 53 3.55 -1.77 2.98
CA ALA A 53 2.93 -2.11 4.27
C ALA A 53 2.45 -3.58 4.30
N VAL A 54 1.80 -4.05 3.23
CA VAL A 54 1.37 -5.44 3.07
C VAL A 54 2.57 -6.38 3.12
N ARG A 55 3.65 -6.03 2.44
CA ARG A 55 4.87 -6.84 2.46
C ARG A 55 5.47 -6.94 3.87
N GLN A 56 5.51 -5.83 4.59
CA GLN A 56 6.08 -5.80 5.95
C GLN A 56 5.26 -6.65 6.92
N LYS A 57 3.94 -6.79 6.68
CA LYS A 57 3.02 -7.57 7.48
C LYS A 57 2.54 -8.84 6.76
N TRP A 58 3.39 -9.39 5.88
CA TRP A 58 3.08 -10.56 5.08
C TRP A 58 2.75 -11.81 5.91
N GLU A 59 3.18 -11.86 7.16
CA GLU A 59 2.84 -12.92 8.10
C GLU A 59 1.31 -13.15 8.24
N TYR A 60 0.51 -12.09 8.07
CA TYR A 60 -0.95 -12.13 8.18
C TYR A 60 -1.69 -12.39 6.86
N HIS A 61 -0.98 -12.59 5.75
CA HIS A 61 -1.61 -12.71 4.43
C HIS A 61 -2.59 -13.88 4.29
N HIS A 62 -2.48 -14.92 5.13
CA HIS A 62 -3.40 -16.06 5.18
C HIS A 62 -4.71 -15.73 5.90
N ARG A 63 -4.76 -14.62 6.62
CA ARG A 63 -5.92 -14.23 7.41
C ARG A 63 -6.87 -13.38 6.57
N ARG A 64 -8.16 -13.74 6.56
CA ARG A 64 -9.19 -12.99 5.80
C ARG A 64 -9.33 -11.56 6.30
N TRP A 65 -9.28 -11.35 7.64
CA TRP A 65 -9.38 -10.02 8.23
C TRP A 65 -8.31 -9.06 7.71
N PHE A 66 -7.11 -9.56 7.44
CA PHE A 66 -6.00 -8.76 6.91
C PHE A 66 -6.38 -8.07 5.59
N TRP A 67 -6.97 -8.83 4.66
CA TRP A 67 -7.39 -8.28 3.37
C TRP A 67 -8.57 -7.33 3.48
N PHE A 68 -9.50 -7.55 4.45
CA PHE A 68 -10.57 -6.60 4.74
C PHE A 68 -10.03 -5.27 5.28
N VAL A 69 -9.03 -5.29 6.15
CA VAL A 69 -8.39 -4.08 6.67
C VAL A 69 -7.66 -3.34 5.55
N VAL A 70 -6.87 -4.04 4.74
CA VAL A 70 -6.14 -3.44 3.60
C VAL A 70 -7.11 -2.80 2.60
N ALA A 71 -8.18 -3.50 2.24
CA ALA A 71 -9.20 -2.97 1.34
C ALA A 71 -9.96 -1.78 1.96
N GLY A 72 -10.32 -1.86 3.23
CA GLY A 72 -11.01 -0.77 3.94
C GLY A 72 -10.18 0.50 4.00
N VAL A 73 -8.91 0.41 4.35
CA VAL A 73 -7.98 1.55 4.36
C VAL A 73 -7.81 2.11 2.95
N ALA A 74 -7.63 1.27 1.94
CA ALA A 74 -7.50 1.70 0.56
C ALA A 74 -8.76 2.45 0.07
N LEU A 75 -9.96 1.95 0.42
CA LEU A 75 -11.23 2.62 0.09
C LEU A 75 -11.41 3.95 0.82
N MET A 76 -10.94 4.08 2.05
CA MET A 76 -10.98 5.36 2.77
C MET A 76 -10.06 6.41 2.15
N HIS A 77 -9.00 6.00 1.47
CA HIS A 77 -8.08 6.91 0.79
C HIS A 77 -8.65 7.50 -0.51
N LEU A 78 -9.59 6.81 -1.18
CA LEU A 78 -10.24 7.32 -2.40
C LEU A 78 -10.91 8.68 -2.19
N PRO A 79 -11.75 8.92 -1.16
CA PRO A 79 -12.34 10.23 -0.91
C PRO A 79 -11.28 11.31 -0.62
N ILE A 80 -10.24 10.96 0.12
CA ILE A 80 -9.15 11.88 0.45
C ILE A 80 -8.43 12.32 -0.84
N LEU A 81 -8.11 11.39 -1.72
CA LEU A 81 -7.53 11.67 -3.03
C LEU A 81 -8.43 12.57 -3.86
N ILE A 82 -9.73 12.29 -3.91
CA ILE A 82 -10.71 13.06 -4.66
C ILE A 82 -10.85 14.47 -4.08
N TYR A 83 -10.96 14.63 -2.78
CA TYR A 83 -11.18 15.93 -2.15
C TYR A 83 -9.94 16.82 -2.13
N PHE A 84 -8.74 16.26 -1.94
CA PHE A 84 -7.50 17.04 -1.85
C PHE A 84 -6.84 17.30 -3.20
N VAL A 85 -6.95 16.37 -4.14
CA VAL A 85 -6.29 16.50 -5.44
C VAL A 85 -7.15 17.28 -6.45
N PHE A 86 -8.47 17.21 -6.33
CA PHE A 86 -9.40 17.83 -7.25
C PHE A 86 -9.39 19.38 -7.27
N PRO A 87 -9.35 20.09 -6.12
CA PRO A 87 -9.34 21.54 -6.12
C PRO A 87 -7.97 22.13 -6.44
N ASN A 88 -6.90 21.41 -6.22
CA ASN A 88 -5.53 21.89 -6.38
C ASN A 88 -4.82 21.12 -7.50
N ARG A 89 -4.91 21.60 -8.72
CA ARG A 89 -4.18 21.07 -9.88
C ARG A 89 -2.64 21.10 -9.73
N TRP A 90 -2.15 21.69 -8.65
CA TRP A 90 -0.73 21.92 -8.36
C TRP A 90 -0.35 21.43 -6.95
N ILE A 91 -0.45 20.13 -6.71
CA ILE A 91 0.24 19.57 -5.54
C ILE A 91 1.66 19.23 -5.99
N PRO A 92 2.70 19.97 -5.51
CA PRO A 92 4.07 19.64 -5.84
C PRO A 92 4.39 18.22 -5.34
N ALA A 93 5.20 17.50 -6.10
CA ALA A 93 5.62 16.12 -5.77
C ALA A 93 6.20 15.98 -4.35
N VAL A 94 6.77 17.06 -3.82
CA VAL A 94 7.30 17.15 -2.45
C VAL A 94 6.22 16.94 -1.38
N LEU A 95 4.97 17.38 -1.62
CA LEU A 95 3.85 17.17 -0.69
C LEU A 95 3.27 15.75 -0.78
N LEU A 96 3.50 15.05 -1.87
CA LEU A 96 3.05 13.66 -2.03
C LEU A 96 3.89 12.69 -1.18
N MET A 97 5.15 13.01 -0.89
CA MET A 97 6.01 12.17 -0.05
C MET A 97 5.52 12.06 1.40
N PRO A 98 5.28 13.17 2.14
CA PRO A 98 4.72 13.06 3.49
C PRO A 98 3.32 12.45 3.51
N LEU A 99 2.52 12.65 2.45
CA LEU A 99 1.22 12.01 2.33
C LEU A 99 1.36 10.48 2.19
N ALA A 100 2.27 10.02 1.36
CA ALA A 100 2.55 8.59 1.19
C ALA A 100 3.08 7.96 2.49
N LEU A 101 3.91 8.69 3.24
CA LEU A 101 4.41 8.24 4.53
C LEU A 101 3.28 8.14 5.56
N ALA A 102 2.40 9.14 5.61
CA ALA A 102 1.22 9.12 6.48
C ALA A 102 0.31 7.93 6.14
N ASP A 103 0.09 7.68 4.88
CA ASP A 103 -0.69 6.55 4.34
C ASP A 103 -0.12 5.20 4.78
N TYR A 104 1.18 5.05 4.64
CA TYR A 104 1.91 3.88 5.08
C TYR A 104 1.78 3.65 6.60
N VAL A 105 1.95 4.70 7.41
CA VAL A 105 1.82 4.62 8.87
C VAL A 105 0.40 4.26 9.27
N VAL A 106 -0.62 4.87 8.66
CA VAL A 106 -2.04 4.56 8.92
C VAL A 106 -2.33 3.09 8.60
N MET A 107 -1.82 2.59 7.48
CA MET A 107 -1.99 1.19 7.10
C MET A 107 -1.35 0.25 8.13
N LEU A 108 -0.12 0.53 8.58
CA LEU A 108 0.55 -0.29 9.59
C LEU A 108 -0.18 -0.27 10.94
N VAL A 109 -0.65 0.90 11.38
CA VAL A 109 -1.39 1.04 12.63
C VAL A 109 -2.72 0.29 12.54
N ALA A 110 -3.45 0.41 11.43
CA ALA A 110 -4.70 -0.30 11.21
C ALA A 110 -4.52 -1.83 11.26
N ILE A 111 -3.49 -2.35 10.60
CA ILE A 111 -3.16 -3.78 10.64
C ILE A 111 -2.80 -4.22 12.06
N ARG A 112 -2.03 -3.41 12.79
CA ARG A 112 -1.62 -3.72 14.16
C ARG A 112 -2.81 -3.76 15.13
N ILE A 113 -3.71 -2.78 15.03
CA ILE A 113 -4.94 -2.74 15.83
C ILE A 113 -5.82 -3.96 15.52
N ALA A 114 -6.01 -4.27 14.23
CA ALA A 114 -6.78 -5.42 13.82
C ALA A 114 -6.15 -6.75 14.29
N ALA A 115 -4.83 -6.88 14.22
CA ALA A 115 -4.13 -8.05 14.76
C ALA A 115 -4.38 -8.22 16.25
N ASN A 116 -4.31 -7.15 17.02
CA ASN A 116 -4.58 -7.20 18.47
C ASN A 116 -6.06 -7.54 18.79
N LEU A 117 -7.00 -7.17 17.92
CA LEU A 117 -8.41 -7.46 18.12
C LEU A 117 -8.79 -8.88 17.71
N PHE A 118 -8.22 -9.40 16.64
CA PHE A 118 -8.58 -10.69 16.06
C PHE A 118 -7.67 -11.84 16.50
N GLU A 119 -6.45 -11.51 16.95
CA GLU A 119 -5.47 -12.44 17.49
C GLU A 119 -4.98 -11.89 18.85
N PRO A 120 -5.83 -11.89 19.90
CA PRO A 120 -5.35 -11.54 21.22
C PRO A 120 -4.18 -12.48 21.55
N GLN A 121 -3.03 -11.90 21.89
CA GLN A 121 -1.91 -12.69 22.41
C GLN A 121 -2.47 -13.46 23.60
N GLU A 122 -2.47 -14.78 23.51
CA GLU A 122 -2.61 -15.60 24.71
C GLU A 122 -1.54 -15.10 25.68
N ALA A 123 -2.00 -14.49 26.76
CA ALA A 123 -1.10 -14.10 27.82
C ALA A 123 -0.38 -15.38 28.25
N ASP A 124 0.91 -15.47 27.98
CA ASP A 124 1.76 -16.49 28.54
C ASP A 124 1.70 -16.34 30.06
N ASP A 125 0.82 -17.12 30.64
CA ASP A 125 0.81 -17.39 32.09
C ASP A 125 1.92 -18.38 32.44
#